data_0cc7dbf2e5228e39c419b7176854daa5
#
_entry.id   0cc7dbf2e5228e39c419b7176854daa5
#
_cell.length_a   1.000
_cell.length_b   1.000
_cell.length_c   1.000
_cell.angle_alpha   90.00
_cell.angle_beta   90.00
_cell.angle_gamma   90.00
#
_symmetry.space_group_name_H-M   'P 1'
#
loop_
_entity.id
_entity.type
_entity.pdbx_description
1 polymer ?
#
loop_
_entity_poly.entity_id
_entity_poly.type
_entity_poly.pdbx_seq_one_letter_code
_entity_poly.pdbx_strand_id
1 'polypeptide(L)'
;MTTVAHDTRSEWTTRLAKALVESGYETDAQIKPLLNEALATNQTLAFLLISRNLALPSVVVGTLSQLSEVPAVDLAAFTPQPEATAALPGALAREFLAMGLQFDGNVLVVAFGEPPTPEEVEELAGRVGHRVHAVLADPVLIAQHLGSMNASDATAPADLAEGASVQMQKGTKATVDELLTNGLAAGGQDDTVPLHIDDMLRYAVSVGASDLHLTVAMPGTIRLHGAMRPIEGCPPLSNDTIRDMIFGILPASQRERFEAEHELDTSHTIPGVGRFRVNVALQRGTVTAALRPIPHEMPVFSSLGLPDTIRSFTDLRRGLVLVTGPTGSGKSTTLASLIDIINRTKPMHIVTVEDPIEFLHDHKRSIITQREIGEDTNSFSEALRRVLRQDPDVILVGELRDLETISMALTAAETGHLVFGTLHTQDAPQTIDRIIDVFPTQQQEQIRVMLASTLEGVVTQQLVPTADGDGRAPCAEVLVCTSAIRNLIRMAKTHQIYSLMQVGASFGMQTMDQGLANMVKQGIISESSAYDRSSNEEDLRNHLNV
;
A
#
# COMPACT_ATOMS: atom_id res chain seq x y z
N MET A 1 17.24 -21.64 41.30
CA MET A 1 16.25 -20.62 40.94
C MET A 1 15.71 -20.74 39.48
N THR A 2 16.09 -21.80 38.77
CA THR A 2 15.67 -22.07 37.37
C THR A 2 14.39 -22.94 37.25
N THR A 3 13.85 -23.38 38.36
CA THR A 3 12.76 -24.37 38.36
C THR A 3 11.35 -23.75 38.43
N VAL A 4 11.20 -22.55 38.93
CA VAL A 4 9.88 -21.89 39.08
C VAL A 4 9.39 -21.27 37.75
N ALA A 5 10.29 -20.69 36.94
CA ALA A 5 9.94 -20.12 35.63
C ALA A 5 9.53 -21.18 34.58
N HIS A 6 9.97 -22.42 34.74
CA HIS A 6 9.62 -23.55 33.85
C HIS A 6 8.21 -24.06 34.08
N ASP A 7 7.69 -23.96 35.30
CA ASP A 7 6.36 -24.50 35.67
C ASP A 7 5.24 -23.55 35.19
N THR A 8 5.47 -22.22 35.28
CA THR A 8 4.50 -21.19 34.86
C THR A 8 4.32 -21.10 33.33
N ARG A 9 5.39 -21.21 32.54
CA ARG A 9 5.29 -21.25 31.07
C ARG A 9 4.52 -22.47 30.56
N SER A 10 4.73 -23.61 31.18
CA SER A 10 3.97 -24.83 30.90
C SER A 10 2.48 -24.67 31.21
N GLU A 11 2.14 -23.91 32.25
CA GLU A 11 0.76 -23.64 32.64
C GLU A 11 0.05 -22.73 31.60
N TRP A 12 0.64 -21.60 31.18
CA TRP A 12 0.05 -20.73 30.17
C TRP A 12 -0.08 -21.40 28.81
N THR A 13 0.92 -22.19 28.41
CA THR A 13 0.89 -23.01 27.19
C THR A 13 -0.30 -23.99 27.21
N THR A 14 -0.58 -24.63 28.34
CA THR A 14 -1.70 -25.55 28.47
C THR A 14 -3.05 -24.83 28.54
N ARG A 15 -3.14 -23.70 29.23
CA ARG A 15 -4.36 -22.88 29.33
C ARG A 15 -4.74 -22.25 27.97
N LEU A 16 -3.75 -21.74 27.22
CA LEU A 16 -3.97 -21.22 25.86
C LEU A 16 -4.47 -22.34 24.93
N ALA A 17 -3.82 -23.51 24.93
CA ALA A 17 -4.24 -24.65 24.12
C ALA A 17 -5.71 -25.04 24.39
N LYS A 18 -6.08 -25.12 25.66
CA LYS A 18 -7.45 -25.45 26.07
C LYS A 18 -8.45 -24.37 25.61
N ALA A 19 -8.13 -23.08 25.80
CA ALA A 19 -9.02 -21.99 25.42
C ALA A 19 -9.23 -21.91 23.91
N LEU A 20 -8.17 -22.13 23.10
CA LEU A 20 -8.28 -22.15 21.64
C LEU A 20 -9.11 -23.32 21.11
N VAL A 21 -9.06 -24.48 21.77
CA VAL A 21 -9.93 -25.63 21.44
C VAL A 21 -11.37 -25.38 21.89
N GLU A 22 -11.58 -24.85 23.10
CA GLU A 22 -12.91 -24.55 23.63
C GLU A 22 -13.64 -23.45 22.86
N SER A 23 -12.89 -22.47 22.31
CA SER A 23 -13.42 -21.42 21.45
C SER A 23 -13.62 -21.85 19.98
N GLY A 24 -13.24 -23.08 19.63
CA GLY A 24 -13.37 -23.62 18.28
C GLY A 24 -12.36 -23.08 17.27
N TYR A 25 -11.35 -22.33 17.72
CA TYR A 25 -10.30 -21.77 16.84
C TYR A 25 -9.36 -22.85 16.31
N GLU A 26 -9.11 -23.92 17.10
CA GLU A 26 -8.24 -25.02 16.72
C GLU A 26 -8.82 -26.37 17.19
N THR A 27 -8.47 -27.41 16.49
CA THR A 27 -8.85 -28.76 16.92
C THR A 27 -7.79 -29.39 17.83
N ASP A 28 -8.21 -30.28 18.69
CA ASP A 28 -7.33 -31.08 19.56
C ASP A 28 -6.22 -31.81 18.77
N ALA A 29 -6.52 -32.23 17.54
CA ALA A 29 -5.57 -32.88 16.64
C ALA A 29 -4.48 -31.96 16.10
N GLN A 30 -4.76 -30.67 15.94
CA GLN A 30 -3.82 -29.65 15.46
C GLN A 30 -2.96 -29.10 16.60
N ILE A 31 -3.55 -28.87 17.77
CA ILE A 31 -2.85 -28.28 18.93
C ILE A 31 -1.93 -29.30 19.65
N LYS A 32 -2.30 -30.57 19.78
CA LYS A 32 -1.50 -31.57 20.48
C LYS A 32 -0.05 -31.70 19.98
N PRO A 33 0.24 -31.74 18.68
CA PRO A 33 1.62 -31.78 18.20
C PRO A 33 2.42 -30.52 18.58
N LEU A 34 1.81 -29.35 18.48
CA LEU A 34 2.43 -28.05 18.80
C LEU A 34 2.65 -27.91 20.31
N LEU A 35 1.71 -28.38 21.12
CA LEU A 35 1.84 -28.43 22.57
C LEU A 35 3.04 -29.28 22.99
N ASN A 36 3.17 -30.48 22.42
CA ASN A 36 4.30 -31.39 22.69
C ASN A 36 5.63 -30.76 22.23
N GLU A 37 5.63 -30.06 21.08
CA GLU A 37 6.82 -29.38 20.59
C GLU A 37 7.19 -28.20 21.48
N ALA A 38 6.23 -27.36 21.87
CA ALA A 38 6.44 -26.24 22.78
C ALA A 38 7.12 -26.70 24.08
N LEU A 39 6.61 -27.77 24.66
CA LEU A 39 7.17 -28.38 25.88
C LEU A 39 8.57 -28.98 25.66
N ALA A 40 8.86 -29.52 24.46
CA ALA A 40 10.14 -30.14 24.14
C ALA A 40 11.23 -29.11 23.76
N THR A 41 10.86 -28.01 23.13
CA THR A 41 11.81 -26.99 22.59
C THR A 41 11.98 -25.75 23.48
N ASN A 42 11.29 -25.71 24.62
CA ASN A 42 11.24 -24.53 25.48
C ASN A 42 10.75 -23.23 24.76
N GLN A 43 10.00 -23.40 23.69
CA GLN A 43 9.28 -22.33 23.00
C GLN A 43 7.86 -22.24 23.53
N THR A 44 7.24 -21.05 23.39
CA THR A 44 5.85 -20.89 23.83
C THR A 44 4.89 -21.36 22.75
N LEU A 45 3.72 -21.88 23.11
CA LEU A 45 2.69 -22.23 22.14
C LEU A 45 2.25 -21.00 21.32
N ALA A 46 2.16 -19.84 21.98
CA ALA A 46 1.85 -18.58 21.33
C ALA A 46 2.85 -18.25 20.21
N PHE A 47 4.15 -18.37 20.50
CA PHE A 47 5.20 -18.15 19.50
C PHE A 47 5.11 -19.14 18.33
N LEU A 48 4.90 -20.43 18.60
CA LEU A 48 4.78 -21.46 17.55
C LEU A 48 3.55 -21.23 16.65
N LEU A 49 2.40 -20.91 17.23
CA LEU A 49 1.17 -20.64 16.49
C LEU A 49 1.32 -19.43 15.55
N ILE A 50 1.89 -18.33 16.04
CA ILE A 50 2.05 -17.10 15.27
C ILE A 50 3.17 -17.23 14.23
N SER A 51 4.34 -17.75 14.62
CA SER A 51 5.49 -17.87 13.71
C SER A 51 5.25 -18.80 12.52
N ARG A 52 4.34 -19.77 12.68
CA ARG A 52 3.94 -20.70 11.61
C ARG A 52 2.69 -20.27 10.86
N ASN A 53 2.16 -19.08 11.15
CA ASN A 53 0.89 -18.58 10.60
C ASN A 53 -0.30 -19.54 10.82
N LEU A 54 -0.33 -20.23 11.94
CA LEU A 54 -1.41 -21.14 12.31
C LEU A 54 -2.52 -20.43 13.07
N ALA A 55 -2.20 -19.34 13.79
CA ALA A 55 -3.18 -18.49 14.42
C ALA A 55 -2.77 -17.01 14.31
N LEU A 56 -3.76 -16.11 14.26
CA LEU A 56 -3.52 -14.67 14.21
C LEU A 56 -2.95 -14.16 15.54
N PRO A 57 -1.97 -13.22 15.53
CA PRO A 57 -1.44 -12.61 16.75
C PRO A 57 -2.53 -12.04 17.65
N SER A 58 -3.52 -11.33 17.08
CA SER A 58 -4.63 -10.75 17.82
C SER A 58 -5.47 -11.77 18.57
N VAL A 59 -5.67 -12.96 17.99
CA VAL A 59 -6.42 -14.06 18.62
C VAL A 59 -5.62 -14.64 19.77
N VAL A 60 -4.35 -14.97 19.53
CA VAL A 60 -3.48 -15.60 20.53
C VAL A 60 -3.24 -14.65 21.71
N VAL A 61 -2.83 -13.42 21.43
CA VAL A 61 -2.56 -12.40 22.45
C VAL A 61 -3.85 -11.95 23.14
N GLY A 62 -4.96 -11.82 22.41
CA GLY A 62 -6.27 -11.51 22.97
C GLY A 62 -6.78 -12.60 23.91
N THR A 63 -6.63 -13.88 23.54
CA THR A 63 -6.99 -15.01 24.41
C THR A 63 -6.12 -15.03 25.68
N LEU A 64 -4.80 -14.82 25.55
CA LEU A 64 -3.92 -14.71 26.72
C LEU A 64 -4.27 -13.53 27.61
N SER A 65 -4.64 -12.38 27.02
CA SER A 65 -5.09 -11.20 27.78
C SER A 65 -6.36 -11.48 28.58
N GLN A 66 -7.35 -12.14 27.97
CA GLN A 66 -8.57 -12.55 28.68
C GLN A 66 -8.31 -13.55 29.82
N LEU A 67 -7.42 -14.50 29.60
CA LEU A 67 -7.09 -15.53 30.60
C LEU A 67 -6.26 -14.99 31.77
N SER A 68 -5.45 -13.96 31.56
CA SER A 68 -4.50 -13.41 32.53
C SER A 68 -4.92 -12.08 33.14
N GLU A 69 -5.95 -11.42 32.58
CA GLU A 69 -6.36 -10.05 32.91
C GLU A 69 -5.26 -9.00 32.65
N VAL A 70 -4.19 -9.34 31.93
CA VAL A 70 -3.12 -8.41 31.54
C VAL A 70 -3.51 -7.75 30.21
N PRO A 71 -3.53 -6.40 30.11
CA PRO A 71 -3.92 -5.71 28.88
C PRO A 71 -3.04 -6.09 27.69
N ALA A 72 -3.63 -6.22 26.51
CA ALA A 72 -2.91 -6.46 25.26
C ALA A 72 -2.61 -5.14 24.53
N VAL A 73 -1.46 -5.08 23.85
CA VAL A 73 -1.06 -3.97 22.96
C VAL A 73 -0.64 -4.51 21.61
N ASP A 74 -1.05 -3.82 20.53
CA ASP A 74 -0.60 -4.12 19.18
C ASP A 74 0.73 -3.42 18.89
N LEU A 75 1.83 -4.18 18.85
CA LEU A 75 3.16 -3.65 18.55
C LEU A 75 3.32 -3.19 17.10
N ALA A 76 2.48 -3.67 16.19
CA ALA A 76 2.52 -3.21 14.80
C ALA A 76 1.96 -1.78 14.66
N ALA A 77 1.07 -1.38 15.57
CA ALA A 77 0.48 -0.04 15.63
C ALA A 77 1.21 0.91 16.60
N PHE A 78 2.18 0.41 17.38
CA PHE A 78 2.84 1.16 18.43
C PHE A 78 4.33 1.35 18.15
N THR A 79 4.82 2.59 18.19
CA THR A 79 6.26 2.91 18.08
C THR A 79 6.85 3.06 19.47
N PRO A 80 7.74 2.16 19.90
CA PRO A 80 8.39 2.25 21.21
C PRO A 80 9.23 3.51 21.37
N GLN A 81 9.20 4.11 22.54
CA GLN A 81 10.07 5.24 22.87
C GLN A 81 11.52 4.77 23.05
N PRO A 82 12.51 5.41 22.41
CA PRO A 82 13.92 5.01 22.50
C PRO A 82 14.43 4.94 23.95
N GLU A 83 13.97 5.85 24.82
CA GLU A 83 14.32 5.90 26.23
C GLU A 83 13.79 4.69 27.01
N ALA A 84 12.56 4.25 26.71
CA ALA A 84 11.96 3.08 27.36
C ALA A 84 12.61 1.78 26.89
N THR A 85 12.94 1.70 25.59
CA THR A 85 13.68 0.55 25.04
C THR A 85 15.09 0.46 25.64
N ALA A 86 15.78 1.60 25.82
CA ALA A 86 17.10 1.65 26.44
C ALA A 86 17.06 1.34 27.94
N ALA A 87 15.95 1.62 28.63
CA ALA A 87 15.79 1.32 30.06
C ALA A 87 15.67 -0.19 30.35
N LEU A 88 15.35 -1.02 29.33
CA LEU A 88 15.31 -2.48 29.44
C LEU A 88 16.55 -3.09 28.75
N PRO A 89 17.63 -3.44 29.50
CA PRO A 89 18.84 -4.02 28.92
C PRO A 89 18.55 -5.29 28.11
N GLY A 90 19.21 -5.46 26.96
CA GLY A 90 18.96 -6.57 26.02
C GLY A 90 19.09 -7.98 26.63
N ALA A 91 19.89 -8.16 27.69
CA ALA A 91 19.97 -9.42 28.44
C ALA A 91 18.66 -9.71 29.19
N LEU A 92 18.07 -8.71 29.86
CA LEU A 92 16.79 -8.82 30.55
C LEU A 92 15.63 -8.97 29.56
N ALA A 93 15.66 -8.18 28.50
CA ALA A 93 14.67 -8.25 27.43
C ALA A 93 14.54 -9.68 26.83
N ARG A 94 15.67 -10.37 26.67
CA ARG A 94 15.69 -11.79 26.22
C ARG A 94 15.25 -12.79 27.30
N GLU A 95 15.67 -12.56 28.54
CA GLU A 95 15.34 -13.42 29.66
C GLU A 95 13.83 -13.50 29.91
N PHE A 96 13.16 -12.35 29.79
CA PHE A 96 11.72 -12.21 30.03
C PHE A 96 10.87 -12.23 28.74
N LEU A 97 11.47 -12.37 27.55
CA LEU A 97 10.82 -12.15 26.26
C LEU A 97 9.97 -10.88 26.29
N ALA A 98 10.61 -9.76 26.57
CA ALA A 98 9.94 -8.52 26.86
C ALA A 98 10.60 -7.32 26.16
N MET A 99 9.85 -6.22 25.97
CA MET A 99 10.30 -4.99 25.34
C MET A 99 9.76 -3.76 26.07
N GLY A 100 10.61 -2.77 26.36
CA GLY A 100 10.19 -1.48 26.91
C GLY A 100 9.47 -0.66 25.84
N LEU A 101 8.25 -0.18 26.13
CA LEU A 101 7.42 0.55 25.20
C LEU A 101 7.47 2.06 25.40
N GLN A 102 7.15 2.51 26.59
CA GLN A 102 7.08 3.92 26.94
C GLN A 102 7.18 4.12 28.44
N PHE A 103 7.45 5.36 28.83
CA PHE A 103 7.30 5.79 30.22
C PHE A 103 5.95 6.48 30.43
N ASP A 104 5.22 6.06 31.47
CA ASP A 104 4.08 6.80 32.02
C ASP A 104 4.49 7.37 33.38
N GLY A 105 4.93 8.62 33.35
CA GLY A 105 5.57 9.25 34.53
C GLY A 105 6.84 8.51 34.94
N ASN A 106 6.84 7.82 36.09
CA ASN A 106 7.96 7.03 36.60
C ASN A 106 7.73 5.51 36.46
N VAL A 107 6.75 5.11 35.68
CA VAL A 107 6.40 3.70 35.42
C VAL A 107 6.84 3.33 34.02
N LEU A 108 7.64 2.29 33.88
CA LEU A 108 8.02 1.73 32.59
C LEU A 108 6.95 0.74 32.13
N VAL A 109 6.29 1.01 31.00
CA VAL A 109 5.38 0.08 30.34
C VAL A 109 6.20 -0.93 29.54
N VAL A 110 6.03 -2.21 29.87
CA VAL A 110 6.80 -3.32 29.27
C VAL A 110 5.84 -4.31 28.62
N ALA A 111 6.06 -4.58 27.32
CA ALA A 111 5.36 -5.64 26.59
C ALA A 111 6.04 -6.98 26.84
N PHE A 112 5.24 -7.99 27.15
CA PHE A 112 5.66 -9.37 27.34
C PHE A 112 5.05 -10.27 26.26
N GLY A 113 5.79 -11.26 25.81
CA GLY A 113 5.32 -12.25 24.84
C GLY A 113 4.39 -13.30 25.45
N GLU A 114 4.38 -13.42 26.77
CA GLU A 114 3.49 -14.25 27.58
C GLU A 114 3.11 -13.53 28.86
N PRO A 115 1.99 -13.92 29.52
CA PRO A 115 1.58 -13.29 30.76
C PRO A 115 2.64 -13.49 31.86
N PRO A 116 3.27 -12.40 32.36
CA PRO A 116 4.22 -12.52 33.46
C PRO A 116 3.50 -12.77 34.78
N THR A 117 4.16 -13.46 35.70
CA THR A 117 3.70 -13.56 37.09
C THR A 117 3.97 -12.24 37.84
N PRO A 118 3.23 -11.95 38.91
CA PRO A 118 3.52 -10.77 39.77
C PRO A 118 4.97 -10.74 40.26
N GLU A 119 5.55 -11.91 40.56
CA GLU A 119 6.93 -12.05 41.02
C GLU A 119 7.94 -11.70 39.91
N GLU A 120 7.69 -12.13 38.67
CA GLU A 120 8.51 -11.74 37.50
C GLU A 120 8.45 -10.25 37.21
N VAL A 121 7.30 -9.62 37.39
CA VAL A 121 7.15 -8.15 37.24
C VAL A 121 7.93 -7.40 38.33
N GLU A 122 7.85 -7.87 39.58
CA GLU A 122 8.62 -7.27 40.70
C GLU A 122 10.13 -7.50 40.53
N GLU A 123 10.57 -8.65 40.12
CA GLU A 123 11.96 -8.95 39.81
C GLU A 123 12.50 -8.04 38.74
N LEU A 124 11.75 -7.92 37.60
CA LEU A 124 12.13 -7.03 36.51
C LEU A 124 12.20 -5.59 36.98
N ALA A 125 11.21 -5.09 37.75
CA ALA A 125 11.18 -3.74 38.31
C ALA A 125 12.40 -3.46 39.18
N GLY A 126 12.79 -4.42 40.01
CA GLY A 126 13.99 -4.32 40.85
C GLY A 126 15.29 -4.24 40.05
N ARG A 127 15.37 -4.94 38.91
CA ARG A 127 16.58 -4.99 38.05
C ARG A 127 16.69 -3.78 37.10
N VAL A 128 15.57 -3.20 36.66
CA VAL A 128 15.57 -1.99 35.81
C VAL A 128 15.53 -0.68 36.62
N GLY A 129 15.21 -0.73 37.90
CA GLY A 129 15.16 0.45 38.79
C GLY A 129 13.91 1.32 38.58
N HIS A 130 12.90 0.84 37.89
CA HIS A 130 11.63 1.52 37.62
C HIS A 130 10.45 0.62 37.99
N ARG A 131 9.32 1.21 38.35
CA ARG A 131 8.06 0.45 38.41
C ARG A 131 7.71 -0.05 37.03
N VAL A 132 7.29 -1.31 36.90
CA VAL A 132 6.91 -1.92 35.66
C VAL A 132 5.39 -2.09 35.59
N HIS A 133 4.80 -1.68 34.48
CA HIS A 133 3.44 -2.00 34.11
C HIS A 133 3.47 -2.99 32.94
N ALA A 134 2.96 -4.19 33.17
CA ALA A 134 2.99 -5.27 32.19
C ALA A 134 1.82 -5.14 31.21
N VAL A 135 2.12 -5.32 29.92
CA VAL A 135 1.13 -5.50 28.85
C VAL A 135 1.56 -6.70 28.01
N LEU A 136 0.60 -7.35 27.33
CA LEU A 136 0.89 -8.45 26.42
C LEU A 136 1.04 -7.96 24.97
N ALA A 137 1.93 -8.61 24.23
CA ALA A 137 2.11 -8.32 22.82
C ALA A 137 2.55 -9.55 22.01
N ASP A 138 2.60 -9.42 20.70
CA ASP A 138 3.03 -10.47 19.79
C ASP A 138 4.47 -10.93 20.11
N PRO A 139 4.66 -12.19 20.56
CA PRO A 139 5.97 -12.73 20.91
C PRO A 139 6.93 -12.81 19.72
N VAL A 140 6.44 -12.92 18.49
CA VAL A 140 7.27 -12.97 17.27
C VAL A 140 7.85 -11.58 16.97
N LEU A 141 7.05 -10.52 17.11
CA LEU A 141 7.53 -9.14 16.94
C LEU A 141 8.52 -8.74 18.02
N ILE A 142 8.28 -9.16 19.27
CA ILE A 142 9.27 -8.95 20.37
C ILE A 142 10.58 -9.67 20.01
N ALA A 143 10.54 -10.93 19.59
CA ALA A 143 11.73 -11.70 19.23
C ALA A 143 12.49 -11.08 18.04
N GLN A 144 11.79 -10.57 17.02
CA GLN A 144 12.39 -9.85 15.89
C GLN A 144 13.11 -8.58 16.34
N HIS A 145 12.48 -7.79 17.21
CA HIS A 145 13.09 -6.60 17.78
C HIS A 145 14.36 -6.93 18.56
N LEU A 146 14.34 -7.98 19.37
CA LEU A 146 15.49 -8.46 20.12
C LEU A 146 16.62 -8.99 19.21
N GLY A 147 16.30 -9.55 18.05
CA GLY A 147 17.25 -9.96 17.02
C GLY A 147 17.96 -8.78 16.34
N SER A 148 17.24 -7.67 16.12
CA SER A 148 17.81 -6.46 15.50
C SER A 148 18.77 -5.70 16.43
N MET A 149 18.63 -5.82 17.73
CA MET A 149 19.56 -5.21 18.72
C MET A 149 20.95 -5.86 18.71
N ASN A 150 21.14 -7.04 18.09
CA ASN A 150 22.43 -7.75 18.02
C ASN A 150 23.40 -7.18 16.98
N ALA A 151 23.02 -6.21 16.17
CA ALA A 151 23.91 -5.59 15.17
C ALA A 151 24.88 -4.56 15.76
N SER A 152 24.72 -4.16 17.05
CA SER A 152 25.57 -3.15 17.71
C SER A 152 26.45 -3.66 18.85
N ASP A 153 26.27 -4.91 19.32
CA ASP A 153 27.12 -5.48 20.39
C ASP A 153 27.64 -6.87 19.99
N ALA A 154 28.84 -6.88 19.41
CA ALA A 154 29.56 -8.09 19.02
C ALA A 154 30.12 -8.79 20.25
N THR A 155 29.38 -9.73 20.83
CA THR A 155 29.88 -10.97 21.46
C THR A 155 28.69 -11.83 21.88
N ALA A 156 28.32 -12.80 21.04
CA ALA A 156 27.33 -13.81 21.39
C ALA A 156 27.74 -15.18 20.81
N PRO A 157 27.40 -16.30 21.46
CA PRO A 157 27.73 -17.63 20.97
C PRO A 157 26.91 -17.96 19.73
N ALA A 158 27.63 -18.42 18.71
CA ALA A 158 27.10 -18.89 17.43
C ALA A 158 26.46 -20.27 17.63
N ASP A 159 25.14 -20.35 17.76
CA ASP A 159 24.41 -21.64 17.64
C ASP A 159 22.94 -21.54 17.24
N LEU A 160 22.46 -20.37 16.76
CA LEU A 160 21.06 -20.23 16.30
C LEU A 160 20.89 -19.62 14.90
N ALA A 161 21.95 -19.55 14.08
CA ALA A 161 21.94 -18.89 12.77
C ALA A 161 22.12 -19.84 11.57
N GLU A 162 21.86 -21.13 11.69
CA GLU A 162 21.81 -22.04 10.54
C GLU A 162 20.49 -22.78 10.51
N GLY A 163 19.55 -22.33 9.67
CA GLY A 163 18.36 -23.13 9.40
C GLY A 163 17.13 -22.40 8.91
N ALA A 164 17.23 -21.34 8.11
CA ALA A 164 16.04 -20.81 7.45
C ALA A 164 16.31 -20.32 6.03
N SER A 165 16.85 -21.18 5.17
CA SER A 165 16.61 -21.11 3.74
C SER A 165 15.52 -22.11 3.39
N VAL A 166 14.26 -21.76 3.61
CA VAL A 166 13.13 -22.58 3.21
C VAL A 166 12.77 -22.25 1.77
N GLN A 167 13.07 -23.19 0.88
CA GLN A 167 12.50 -23.27 -0.46
C GLN A 167 10.98 -23.23 -0.34
N MET A 168 10.34 -22.31 -1.09
CA MET A 168 8.90 -22.30 -1.32
C MET A 168 8.49 -23.61 -1.97
N GLN A 169 7.98 -24.56 -1.19
CA GLN A 169 7.16 -25.65 -1.72
C GLN A 169 5.71 -25.18 -1.79
N LYS A 170 5.17 -25.25 -3.01
CA LYS A 170 3.73 -25.12 -3.28
C LYS A 170 2.97 -26.17 -2.46
N GLY A 171 2.38 -25.75 -1.35
CA GLY A 171 1.57 -26.59 -0.46
C GLY A 171 0.15 -26.05 -0.35
N THR A 172 -0.76 -26.76 -0.97
CA THR A 172 -2.19 -27.00 -0.70
C THR A 172 -3.07 -25.82 -0.28
N LYS A 173 -3.94 -25.39 -1.21
CA LYS A 173 -5.06 -24.44 -1.08
C LYS A 173 -6.17 -24.81 -0.07
N ALA A 174 -6.06 -25.91 0.66
CA ALA A 174 -7.14 -26.46 1.49
C ALA A 174 -7.21 -25.90 2.92
N THR A 175 -6.15 -25.24 3.42
CA THR A 175 -6.03 -24.93 4.86
C THR A 175 -6.67 -23.60 5.28
N VAL A 176 -6.87 -22.65 4.38
CA VAL A 176 -7.43 -21.33 4.72
C VAL A 176 -8.96 -21.34 4.67
N ASP A 177 -9.56 -22.10 3.75
CA ASP A 177 -11.02 -22.26 3.65
C ASP A 177 -11.60 -23.03 4.86
N GLU A 178 -10.88 -24.01 5.41
CA GLU A 178 -11.30 -24.76 6.59
C GLU A 178 -11.25 -23.93 7.89
N LEU A 179 -10.33 -22.99 8.02
CA LEU A 179 -10.20 -22.14 9.21
C LEU A 179 -11.32 -21.09 9.31
N LEU A 180 -11.79 -20.59 8.18
CA LEU A 180 -12.91 -19.63 8.14
C LEU A 180 -14.28 -20.32 8.25
N THR A 181 -14.42 -21.52 7.68
CA THR A 181 -15.67 -22.26 7.70
C THR A 181 -16.01 -22.79 9.12
N ASN A 182 -15.02 -23.12 9.92
CA ASN A 182 -15.24 -23.65 11.27
C ASN A 182 -15.43 -22.56 12.34
N GLY A 183 -14.89 -21.34 12.16
CA GLY A 183 -15.11 -20.23 13.09
C GLY A 183 -16.48 -19.55 12.96
N LEU A 184 -17.13 -19.70 11.80
CA LEU A 184 -18.42 -19.04 11.50
C LEU A 184 -19.64 -19.99 11.62
N ALA A 185 -19.44 -21.29 11.77
CA ALA A 185 -20.53 -22.30 11.80
C ALA A 185 -21.08 -22.65 13.20
N ALA A 186 -20.54 -22.12 14.30
CA ALA A 186 -21.01 -22.40 15.66
C ALA A 186 -21.97 -21.30 16.15
N GLY A 187 -23.04 -21.07 15.41
CA GLY A 187 -24.13 -20.14 15.76
C GLY A 187 -25.23 -20.81 16.61
N GLY A 188 -25.11 -20.73 17.91
CA GLY A 188 -26.20 -20.93 18.86
C GLY A 188 -26.24 -19.76 19.84
N GLN A 189 -27.25 -18.92 19.69
CA GLN A 189 -27.77 -17.88 20.60
C GLN A 189 -26.77 -17.21 21.59
N ASP A 190 -26.48 -15.91 21.30
CA ASP A 190 -26.07 -14.84 22.22
C ASP A 190 -24.64 -14.87 22.78
N ASP A 191 -23.62 -14.93 21.87
CA ASP A 191 -22.28 -14.35 22.09
C ASP A 191 -21.60 -14.21 20.73
N THR A 192 -22.04 -13.27 19.90
CA THR A 192 -21.39 -12.97 18.61
C THR A 192 -20.11 -12.20 18.88
N VAL A 193 -18.96 -12.83 18.61
CA VAL A 193 -17.70 -12.11 18.39
C VAL A 193 -17.96 -11.03 17.34
N PRO A 194 -17.75 -9.74 17.63
CA PRO A 194 -18.04 -8.68 16.67
C PRO A 194 -17.19 -8.90 15.41
N LEU A 195 -17.86 -9.08 14.29
CA LEU A 195 -17.21 -9.24 12.98
C LEU A 195 -16.42 -7.95 12.67
N HIS A 196 -15.10 -8.00 12.66
CA HIS A 196 -14.28 -6.82 12.45
C HIS A 196 -14.00 -6.63 10.96
N ILE A 197 -14.08 -5.38 10.47
CA ILE A 197 -13.84 -5.06 9.06
C ILE A 197 -12.44 -5.44 8.61
N ASP A 198 -11.44 -5.29 9.49
CA ASP A 198 -10.05 -5.63 9.20
C ASP A 198 -9.86 -7.12 8.90
N ASP A 199 -10.64 -8.01 9.52
CA ASP A 199 -10.56 -9.45 9.24
C ASP A 199 -11.09 -9.77 7.85
N MET A 200 -12.18 -9.11 7.43
CA MET A 200 -12.69 -9.23 6.07
C MET A 200 -11.69 -8.69 5.04
N LEU A 201 -10.99 -7.60 5.36
CA LEU A 201 -9.99 -7.00 4.49
C LEU A 201 -8.73 -7.89 4.39
N ARG A 202 -8.27 -8.47 5.50
CA ARG A 202 -7.19 -9.47 5.51
C ARG A 202 -7.54 -10.68 4.64
N TYR A 203 -8.76 -11.18 4.78
CA TYR A 203 -9.26 -12.27 3.94
C TYR A 203 -9.29 -11.87 2.46
N ALA A 204 -9.84 -10.70 2.13
CA ALA A 204 -9.90 -10.22 0.75
C ALA A 204 -8.50 -10.16 0.09
N VAL A 205 -7.50 -9.67 0.84
CA VAL A 205 -6.09 -9.63 0.36
C VAL A 205 -5.53 -11.05 0.20
N SER A 206 -5.76 -11.95 1.16
CA SER A 206 -5.19 -13.30 1.13
C SER A 206 -5.67 -14.14 -0.05
N VAL A 207 -6.92 -13.92 -0.50
CA VAL A 207 -7.49 -14.61 -1.67
C VAL A 207 -7.26 -13.85 -2.99
N GLY A 208 -6.62 -12.68 -2.96
CA GLY A 208 -6.37 -11.87 -4.15
C GLY A 208 -7.62 -11.16 -4.69
N ALA A 209 -8.57 -10.82 -3.83
CA ALA A 209 -9.76 -10.07 -4.21
C ALA A 209 -9.41 -8.62 -4.59
N SER A 210 -10.10 -8.09 -5.60
CA SER A 210 -9.92 -6.70 -6.02
C SER A 210 -10.72 -5.70 -5.20
N ASP A 211 -11.83 -6.11 -4.59
CA ASP A 211 -12.70 -5.24 -3.79
C ASP A 211 -13.44 -6.06 -2.71
N LEU A 212 -13.72 -5.42 -1.58
CA LEU A 212 -14.69 -5.85 -0.57
C LEU A 212 -15.89 -4.92 -0.62
N HIS A 213 -17.09 -5.47 -0.64
CA HIS A 213 -18.35 -4.71 -0.63
C HIS A 213 -19.17 -5.07 0.60
N LEU A 214 -19.64 -4.03 1.32
CA LEU A 214 -20.55 -4.15 2.45
C LEU A 214 -21.87 -3.49 2.08
N THR A 215 -22.96 -4.25 2.14
CA THR A 215 -24.31 -3.75 1.91
C THR A 215 -25.31 -4.51 2.76
N VAL A 216 -26.38 -3.83 3.16
CA VAL A 216 -27.40 -4.39 4.08
C VAL A 216 -28.09 -5.61 3.45
N ALA A 217 -28.41 -6.58 4.31
CA ALA A 217 -29.06 -7.86 3.99
C ALA A 217 -28.23 -8.80 3.10
N MET A 218 -26.93 -8.50 2.90
CA MET A 218 -25.99 -9.39 2.22
C MET A 218 -24.81 -9.69 3.15
N PRO A 219 -24.19 -10.87 3.04
CA PRO A 219 -22.87 -11.11 3.63
C PRO A 219 -21.83 -10.14 3.05
N GLY A 220 -20.75 -9.89 3.79
CA GLY A 220 -19.58 -9.24 3.21
C GLY A 220 -19.21 -9.94 1.90
N THR A 221 -19.08 -9.19 0.81
CA THR A 221 -18.97 -9.75 -0.55
C THR A 221 -17.69 -9.25 -1.20
N ILE A 222 -16.85 -10.16 -1.69
CA ILE A 222 -15.59 -9.83 -2.37
C ILE A 222 -15.76 -9.93 -3.90
N ARG A 223 -14.97 -9.13 -4.63
CA ARG A 223 -14.81 -9.30 -6.08
C ARG A 223 -13.55 -10.10 -6.35
N LEU A 224 -13.71 -11.32 -6.83
CA LEU A 224 -12.61 -12.25 -7.13
C LEU A 224 -12.67 -12.64 -8.62
N HIS A 225 -11.60 -12.38 -9.37
CA HIS A 225 -11.53 -12.62 -10.84
C HIS A 225 -12.72 -12.01 -11.59
N GLY A 226 -13.13 -10.79 -11.19
CA GLY A 226 -14.26 -10.06 -11.81
C GLY A 226 -15.65 -10.47 -11.31
N ALA A 227 -15.81 -11.62 -10.63
CA ALA A 227 -17.09 -12.11 -10.12
C ALA A 227 -17.30 -11.70 -8.65
N MET A 228 -18.55 -11.38 -8.30
CA MET A 228 -18.95 -11.11 -6.90
C MET A 228 -19.16 -12.43 -6.18
N ARG A 229 -18.50 -12.61 -5.02
CA ARG A 229 -18.60 -13.81 -4.18
C ARG A 229 -18.81 -13.41 -2.73
N PRO A 230 -19.85 -13.92 -2.05
CA PRO A 230 -20.00 -13.71 -0.62
C PRO A 230 -18.86 -14.40 0.13
N ILE A 231 -18.42 -13.80 1.23
CA ILE A 231 -17.49 -14.43 2.17
C ILE A 231 -18.23 -15.56 2.86
N GLU A 232 -17.72 -16.78 2.73
CA GLU A 232 -18.33 -17.98 3.34
C GLU A 232 -18.37 -17.83 4.87
N GLY A 233 -19.50 -18.22 5.46
CA GLY A 233 -19.73 -18.10 6.90
C GLY A 233 -20.03 -16.70 7.41
N CYS A 234 -19.90 -15.64 6.60
CA CYS A 234 -20.32 -14.30 6.98
C CYS A 234 -21.86 -14.21 6.96
N PRO A 235 -22.52 -13.82 8.07
CA PRO A 235 -23.97 -13.65 8.09
C PRO A 235 -24.36 -12.41 7.26
N PRO A 236 -25.65 -12.32 6.82
CA PRO A 236 -26.16 -11.10 6.26
C PRO A 236 -26.01 -9.93 7.22
N LEU A 237 -25.39 -8.84 6.76
CA LEU A 237 -25.05 -7.69 7.58
C LEU A 237 -26.27 -6.79 7.81
N SER A 238 -26.46 -6.32 9.04
CA SER A 238 -27.43 -5.28 9.37
C SER A 238 -26.85 -3.89 9.09
N ASN A 239 -27.71 -2.86 9.01
CA ASN A 239 -27.26 -1.48 8.88
C ASN A 239 -26.39 -1.04 10.06
N ASP A 240 -26.76 -1.43 11.28
CA ASP A 240 -26.01 -1.06 12.49
C ASP A 240 -24.63 -1.74 12.48
N THR A 241 -24.56 -3.01 12.10
CA THR A 241 -23.28 -3.72 11.95
C THR A 241 -22.35 -3.04 10.95
N ILE A 242 -22.86 -2.66 9.76
CA ILE A 242 -22.04 -1.97 8.75
C ILE A 242 -21.60 -0.60 9.24
N ARG A 243 -22.53 0.15 9.87
CA ARG A 243 -22.23 1.46 10.44
C ARG A 243 -21.15 1.37 11.52
N ASP A 244 -21.25 0.42 12.43
CA ASP A 244 -20.27 0.22 13.50
C ASP A 244 -18.89 -0.16 12.94
N MET A 245 -18.84 -1.08 11.95
CA MET A 245 -17.61 -1.44 11.24
C MET A 245 -16.96 -0.23 10.59
N ILE A 246 -17.70 0.53 9.80
CA ILE A 246 -17.18 1.70 9.08
C ILE A 246 -16.81 2.81 10.04
N PHE A 247 -17.65 3.13 11.02
CA PHE A 247 -17.34 4.16 12.01
C PHE A 247 -16.17 3.77 12.92
N GLY A 248 -15.94 2.46 13.11
CA GLY A 248 -14.77 1.94 13.83
C GLY A 248 -13.44 2.33 13.20
N ILE A 249 -13.37 2.44 11.87
CA ILE A 249 -12.15 2.79 11.14
C ILE A 249 -12.06 4.28 10.76
N LEU A 250 -13.14 5.07 10.94
CA LEU A 250 -13.15 6.49 10.58
C LEU A 250 -12.79 7.38 11.77
N PRO A 251 -11.89 8.36 11.63
CA PRO A 251 -11.72 9.47 12.58
C PRO A 251 -13.01 10.26 12.80
N ALA A 252 -13.12 10.94 13.93
CA ALA A 252 -14.33 11.71 14.29
C ALA A 252 -14.74 12.75 13.21
N SER A 253 -13.77 13.48 12.67
CA SER A 253 -14.00 14.49 11.62
C SER A 253 -14.57 13.89 10.33
N GLN A 254 -14.13 12.69 9.96
CA GLN A 254 -14.66 12.00 8.77
C GLN A 254 -16.05 11.43 9.00
N ARG A 255 -16.36 10.98 10.22
CA ARG A 255 -17.73 10.57 10.60
C ARG A 255 -18.71 11.76 10.49
N GLU A 256 -18.34 12.92 11.05
CA GLU A 256 -19.15 14.14 10.95
C GLU A 256 -19.36 14.56 9.50
N ARG A 257 -18.30 14.48 8.67
CA ARG A 257 -18.38 14.78 7.24
C ARG A 257 -19.33 13.81 6.52
N PHE A 258 -19.20 12.51 6.75
CA PHE A 258 -20.10 11.50 6.16
C PHE A 258 -21.56 11.70 6.58
N GLU A 259 -21.83 12.05 7.85
CA GLU A 259 -23.19 12.33 8.33
C GLU A 259 -23.80 13.59 7.68
N ALA A 260 -22.97 14.56 7.29
CA ALA A 260 -23.41 15.78 6.62
C ALA A 260 -23.55 15.63 5.10
N GLU A 261 -22.61 14.93 4.45
CA GLU A 261 -22.51 14.84 2.98
C GLU A 261 -23.15 13.57 2.41
N HIS A 262 -23.34 12.52 3.25
CA HIS A 262 -23.86 11.21 2.89
C HIS A 262 -22.97 10.37 1.96
N GLU A 263 -21.80 10.88 1.62
CA GLU A 263 -20.76 10.24 0.83
C GLU A 263 -19.38 10.56 1.42
N LEU A 264 -18.46 9.60 1.40
CA LEU A 264 -17.09 9.79 1.88
C LEU A 264 -16.14 8.91 1.08
N ASP A 265 -15.14 9.53 0.47
CA ASP A 265 -13.92 8.86 0.01
C ASP A 265 -12.81 9.09 1.04
N THR A 266 -12.18 8.01 1.45
CA THR A 266 -11.08 8.01 2.44
C THR A 266 -10.19 6.80 2.25
N SER A 267 -9.21 6.63 3.12
CA SER A 267 -8.35 5.46 3.14
C SER A 267 -8.26 4.84 4.53
N HIS A 268 -8.00 3.55 4.57
CA HIS A 268 -7.77 2.80 5.81
C HIS A 268 -6.49 1.98 5.67
N THR A 269 -5.62 2.03 6.68
CA THR A 269 -4.35 1.28 6.67
C THR A 269 -4.38 0.22 7.75
N ILE A 270 -4.15 -1.04 7.35
CA ILE A 270 -3.99 -2.16 8.28
C ILE A 270 -2.50 -2.48 8.34
N PRO A 271 -1.83 -2.29 9.50
CA PRO A 271 -0.42 -2.60 9.66
C PRO A 271 -0.10 -4.04 9.26
N GLY A 272 0.96 -4.22 8.45
CA GLY A 272 1.38 -5.54 7.97
C GLY A 272 0.52 -6.18 6.86
N VAL A 273 -0.58 -5.52 6.44
CA VAL A 273 -1.45 -6.01 5.36
C VAL A 273 -1.44 -5.07 4.17
N GLY A 274 -1.68 -3.77 4.39
CA GLY A 274 -1.69 -2.77 3.34
C GLY A 274 -2.64 -1.61 3.61
N ARG A 275 -2.73 -0.72 2.64
CA ARG A 275 -3.66 0.42 2.61
C ARG A 275 -4.85 0.08 1.72
N PHE A 276 -6.00 0.57 2.09
CA PHE A 276 -7.27 0.36 1.38
C PHE A 276 -7.89 1.70 1.05
N ARG A 277 -8.33 1.87 -0.18
CA ARG A 277 -9.26 2.94 -0.54
C ARG A 277 -10.64 2.56 -0.06
N VAL A 278 -11.32 3.46 0.63
CA VAL A 278 -12.64 3.25 1.23
C VAL A 278 -13.61 4.27 0.67
N ASN A 279 -14.63 3.82 -0.03
CA ASN A 279 -15.75 4.64 -0.44
C ASN A 279 -16.97 4.25 0.42
N VAL A 280 -17.57 5.21 1.10
CA VAL A 280 -18.76 5.02 1.94
C VAL A 280 -19.89 5.88 1.38
N ALA A 281 -21.08 5.32 1.27
CA ALA A 281 -22.25 6.05 0.78
C ALA A 281 -23.53 5.60 1.48
N LEU A 282 -24.59 6.40 1.36
CA LEU A 282 -25.93 6.00 1.75
C LEU A 282 -26.69 5.39 0.56
N GLN A 283 -27.27 4.21 0.77
CA GLN A 283 -28.17 3.55 -0.16
C GLN A 283 -29.54 3.34 0.50
N ARG A 284 -30.56 4.03 0.03
CA ARG A 284 -31.94 3.94 0.61
C ARG A 284 -31.96 4.18 2.12
N GLY A 285 -31.14 5.11 2.61
CA GLY A 285 -31.03 5.45 4.03
C GLY A 285 -30.18 4.48 4.86
N THR A 286 -29.51 3.49 4.24
CA THR A 286 -28.58 2.56 4.91
C THR A 286 -27.16 2.77 4.44
N VAL A 287 -26.19 2.47 5.31
CA VAL A 287 -24.77 2.59 4.99
C VAL A 287 -24.33 1.46 4.04
N THR A 288 -23.60 1.80 3.01
CA THR A 288 -22.89 0.87 2.12
C THR A 288 -21.45 1.29 1.97
N ALA A 289 -20.55 0.33 1.76
CA ALA A 289 -19.15 0.63 1.54
C ALA A 289 -18.50 -0.29 0.49
N ALA A 290 -17.53 0.26 -0.22
CA ALA A 290 -16.64 -0.47 -1.11
C ALA A 290 -15.19 -0.19 -0.72
N LEU A 291 -14.43 -1.25 -0.44
CA LEU A 291 -13.05 -1.15 0.00
C LEU A 291 -12.14 -1.87 -1.00
N ARG A 292 -11.12 -1.16 -1.49
CA ARG A 292 -10.18 -1.68 -2.49
C ARG A 292 -8.76 -1.72 -1.92
N PRO A 293 -8.08 -2.88 -1.93
CA PRO A 293 -6.68 -2.96 -1.56
C PRO A 293 -5.82 -2.09 -2.50
N ILE A 294 -4.92 -1.29 -1.93
CA ILE A 294 -3.89 -0.56 -2.66
C ILE A 294 -2.66 -1.47 -2.73
N PRO A 295 -2.12 -1.76 -3.95
CA PRO A 295 -0.96 -2.64 -4.08
C PRO A 295 0.25 -2.12 -3.30
N HIS A 296 0.90 -3.00 -2.54
CA HIS A 296 2.13 -2.67 -1.81
C HIS A 296 3.39 -2.87 -2.68
N GLU A 297 3.31 -3.77 -3.68
CA GLU A 297 4.44 -4.04 -4.55
C GLU A 297 4.59 -2.95 -5.61
N MET A 298 5.79 -2.34 -5.64
CA MET A 298 6.14 -1.34 -6.66
C MET A 298 6.33 -2.02 -8.02
N PRO A 299 5.65 -1.55 -9.07
CA PRO A 299 5.85 -2.08 -10.40
C PRO A 299 7.29 -1.78 -10.87
N VAL A 300 7.98 -2.80 -11.35
CA VAL A 300 9.33 -2.64 -11.91
C VAL A 300 9.19 -2.15 -13.34
N PHE A 301 9.78 -0.99 -13.68
CA PHE A 301 9.64 -0.37 -15.00
C PHE A 301 9.96 -1.32 -16.16
N SER A 302 11.02 -2.14 -16.05
CA SER A 302 11.41 -3.09 -17.10
C SER A 302 10.39 -4.19 -17.36
N SER A 303 9.49 -4.48 -16.42
CA SER A 303 8.40 -5.45 -16.62
C SER A 303 7.15 -4.84 -17.25
N LEU A 304 7.07 -3.51 -17.38
CA LEU A 304 5.91 -2.85 -17.97
C LEU A 304 5.90 -2.91 -19.50
N GLY A 305 7.01 -3.23 -20.16
CA GLY A 305 7.09 -3.27 -21.63
C GLY A 305 7.01 -1.88 -22.31
N LEU A 306 7.28 -0.81 -21.56
CA LEU A 306 7.28 0.56 -22.06
C LEU A 306 8.63 0.94 -22.69
N PRO A 307 8.66 1.89 -23.66
CA PRO A 307 9.90 2.38 -24.25
C PRO A 307 10.90 2.95 -23.23
N ASP A 308 12.20 2.63 -23.39
CA ASP A 308 13.27 3.09 -22.49
C ASP A 308 13.39 4.63 -22.43
N THR A 309 12.94 5.33 -23.45
CA THR A 309 12.88 6.79 -23.47
C THR A 309 12.09 7.35 -22.29
N ILE A 310 11.01 6.65 -21.88
CA ILE A 310 10.19 7.07 -20.73
C ILE A 310 11.02 6.99 -19.44
N ARG A 311 11.84 5.95 -19.29
CA ARG A 311 12.77 5.84 -18.17
C ARG A 311 13.78 6.98 -18.15
N SER A 312 14.26 7.45 -19.31
CA SER A 312 15.25 8.52 -19.37
C SER A 312 14.76 9.84 -18.78
N PHE A 313 13.45 10.06 -18.67
CA PHE A 313 12.90 11.22 -17.98
C PHE A 313 13.25 11.24 -16.49
N THR A 314 13.56 10.12 -15.88
CA THR A 314 14.04 10.10 -14.50
C THR A 314 15.43 10.73 -14.34
N ASP A 315 16.21 10.90 -15.42
CA ASP A 315 17.54 11.49 -15.38
C ASP A 315 17.56 13.01 -15.53
N LEU A 316 16.41 13.59 -15.85
CA LEU A 316 16.24 15.02 -15.90
C LEU A 316 16.49 15.67 -14.54
N ARG A 317 17.03 16.89 -14.57
CA ARG A 317 17.25 17.67 -13.35
C ARG A 317 16.06 18.56 -13.01
N ARG A 318 15.31 18.99 -14.03
CA ARG A 318 14.16 19.89 -13.92
C ARG A 318 13.31 19.80 -15.18
N GLY A 319 12.13 20.35 -15.12
CA GLY A 319 11.19 20.44 -16.22
C GLY A 319 9.89 19.71 -15.93
N LEU A 320 8.97 19.71 -16.87
CA LEU A 320 7.65 19.10 -16.77
C LEU A 320 7.58 17.86 -17.66
N VAL A 321 7.20 16.73 -17.10
CA VAL A 321 6.90 15.48 -17.81
C VAL A 321 5.44 15.13 -17.55
N LEU A 322 4.70 14.87 -18.62
CA LEU A 322 3.27 14.56 -18.53
C LEU A 322 3.02 13.12 -18.91
N VAL A 323 2.23 12.42 -18.10
CA VAL A 323 1.73 11.06 -18.42
C VAL A 323 0.22 11.15 -18.59
N THR A 324 -0.27 10.86 -19.79
CA THR A 324 -1.66 11.09 -20.17
C THR A 324 -2.34 9.81 -20.67
N GLY A 325 -3.63 9.88 -20.90
CA GLY A 325 -4.46 8.78 -21.37
C GLY A 325 -5.73 8.59 -20.53
N PRO A 326 -6.68 7.74 -20.98
CA PRO A 326 -7.93 7.52 -20.29
C PRO A 326 -7.75 6.91 -18.90
N THR A 327 -8.82 6.92 -18.11
CA THR A 327 -8.84 6.23 -16.82
C THR A 327 -8.55 4.75 -17.01
N GLY A 328 -7.70 4.18 -16.16
CA GLY A 328 -7.30 2.77 -16.24
C GLY A 328 -6.28 2.46 -17.36
N SER A 329 -5.60 3.47 -17.94
CA SER A 329 -4.54 3.26 -18.93
C SER A 329 -3.16 2.91 -18.33
N GLY A 330 -3.03 2.87 -16.99
CA GLY A 330 -1.80 2.53 -16.29
C GLY A 330 -0.88 3.73 -15.98
N LYS A 331 -1.40 4.97 -16.03
CA LYS A 331 -0.62 6.19 -15.71
C LYS A 331 0.06 6.14 -14.34
N SER A 332 -0.73 5.82 -13.30
CA SER A 332 -0.23 5.76 -11.92
C SER A 332 0.84 4.69 -11.75
N THR A 333 0.67 3.52 -12.39
CA THR A 333 1.66 2.44 -12.40
C THR A 333 2.98 2.88 -13.03
N THR A 334 2.91 3.58 -14.16
CA THR A 334 4.08 4.11 -14.86
C THR A 334 4.77 5.17 -14.00
N LEU A 335 4.04 6.13 -13.45
CA LEU A 335 4.58 7.17 -12.58
C LEU A 335 5.18 6.59 -11.30
N ALA A 336 4.50 5.65 -10.64
CA ALA A 336 5.04 4.97 -9.47
C ALA A 336 6.38 4.28 -9.77
N SER A 337 6.49 3.61 -10.93
CA SER A 337 7.74 2.98 -11.34
C SER A 337 8.86 4.00 -11.61
N LEU A 338 8.55 5.16 -12.20
CA LEU A 338 9.53 6.23 -12.44
C LEU A 338 9.99 6.86 -11.11
N ILE A 339 9.06 7.15 -10.22
CA ILE A 339 9.36 7.65 -8.86
C ILE A 339 10.22 6.64 -8.09
N ASP A 340 9.92 5.35 -8.20
CA ASP A 340 10.73 4.32 -7.54
C ASP A 340 12.15 4.21 -8.10
N ILE A 341 12.35 4.40 -9.41
CA ILE A 341 13.69 4.51 -10.01
C ILE A 341 14.47 5.67 -9.39
N ILE A 342 13.87 6.86 -9.31
CA ILE A 342 14.52 8.04 -8.70
C ILE A 342 14.83 7.74 -7.23
N ASN A 343 13.87 7.21 -6.49
CA ASN A 343 14.00 6.88 -5.08
C ASN A 343 15.14 5.89 -4.79
N ARG A 344 15.34 4.89 -5.67
CA ARG A 344 16.45 3.89 -5.53
C ARG A 344 17.81 4.46 -5.94
N THR A 345 17.86 5.39 -6.87
CA THR A 345 19.11 5.76 -7.55
C THR A 345 19.66 7.10 -7.11
N LYS A 346 18.82 8.04 -6.66
CA LYS A 346 19.19 9.44 -6.38
C LYS A 346 18.89 9.84 -4.93
N PRO A 347 19.77 10.62 -4.27
CA PRO A 347 19.50 11.19 -2.95
C PRO A 347 18.74 12.52 -3.11
N MET A 348 17.41 12.46 -3.24
CA MET A 348 16.54 13.59 -3.52
C MET A 348 15.37 13.66 -2.53
N HIS A 349 14.74 14.84 -2.42
CA HIS A 349 13.45 14.96 -1.77
C HIS A 349 12.34 14.89 -2.83
N ILE A 350 11.52 13.85 -2.77
CA ILE A 350 10.39 13.61 -3.66
C ILE A 350 9.10 13.92 -2.90
N VAL A 351 8.27 14.79 -3.45
CA VAL A 351 6.95 15.09 -2.88
C VAL A 351 5.87 14.68 -3.88
N THR A 352 4.90 13.89 -3.43
CA THR A 352 3.72 13.56 -4.24
C THR A 352 2.47 14.21 -3.65
N VAL A 353 1.56 14.63 -4.52
CA VAL A 353 0.22 15.11 -4.16
C VAL A 353 -0.76 14.32 -5.01
N GLU A 354 -1.61 13.52 -4.39
CA GLU A 354 -2.42 12.49 -5.06
C GLU A 354 -3.88 12.52 -4.57
N ASP A 355 -4.81 11.98 -5.36
CA ASP A 355 -6.24 11.93 -5.05
C ASP A 355 -6.88 10.63 -5.58
N PRO A 356 -6.83 9.53 -4.80
CA PRO A 356 -5.99 9.26 -3.63
C PRO A 356 -4.59 8.75 -3.98
N ILE A 357 -3.77 8.43 -2.95
CA ILE A 357 -2.49 7.71 -3.13
C ILE A 357 -2.77 6.30 -3.66
N GLU A 358 -2.16 5.96 -4.82
CA GLU A 358 -2.33 4.65 -5.49
C GLU A 358 -1.20 3.65 -5.20
N PHE A 359 -0.02 4.12 -4.81
CA PHE A 359 1.13 3.30 -4.45
C PHE A 359 1.86 3.91 -3.26
N LEU A 360 2.22 3.11 -2.28
CA LEU A 360 3.01 3.56 -1.13
C LEU A 360 4.49 3.39 -1.41
N HIS A 361 5.25 4.47 -1.25
CA HIS A 361 6.69 4.48 -1.45
C HIS A 361 7.43 4.51 -0.12
N ASP A 362 8.25 3.49 0.14
CA ASP A 362 9.21 3.52 1.24
C ASP A 362 10.36 4.48 0.94
N HIS A 363 10.96 5.07 1.97
CA HIS A 363 12.21 5.81 1.80
C HIS A 363 13.34 4.84 1.42
N LYS A 364 14.10 5.18 0.35
CA LYS A 364 15.27 4.42 -0.08
C LYS A 364 16.51 5.31 -0.07
N ARG A 365 16.97 5.78 -1.23
CA ARG A 365 18.01 6.80 -1.29
C ARG A 365 17.45 8.21 -1.19
N SER A 366 16.20 8.38 -1.59
CA SER A 366 15.46 9.64 -1.49
C SER A 366 14.60 9.66 -0.23
N ILE A 367 14.25 10.86 0.22
CA ILE A 367 13.15 11.08 1.16
C ILE A 367 11.88 11.25 0.33
N ILE A 368 10.81 10.55 0.67
CA ILE A 368 9.51 10.68 0.01
C ILE A 368 8.47 11.23 0.98
N THR A 369 7.77 12.28 0.57
CA THR A 369 6.62 12.84 1.26
C THR A 369 5.41 12.69 0.35
N GLN A 370 4.51 11.76 0.67
CA GLN A 370 3.24 11.55 -0.04
C GLN A 370 2.12 12.28 0.69
N ARG A 371 1.30 13.03 -0.04
CA ARG A 371 0.19 13.79 0.51
C ARG A 371 -1.09 13.49 -0.27
N GLU A 372 -2.13 13.08 0.44
CA GLU A 372 -3.44 12.75 -0.11
C GLU A 372 -4.40 13.93 0.02
N ILE A 373 -5.16 14.22 -1.04
CA ILE A 373 -6.24 15.22 -0.99
C ILE A 373 -7.35 14.72 -0.07
N GLY A 374 -7.84 15.63 0.78
CA GLY A 374 -8.90 15.30 1.74
C GLY A 374 -8.41 14.75 3.08
N GLU A 375 -7.18 14.19 3.11
CA GLU A 375 -6.52 13.69 4.33
C GLU A 375 -5.41 14.64 4.80
N ASP A 376 -4.40 14.85 3.94
CA ASP A 376 -3.18 15.61 4.29
C ASP A 376 -3.23 17.05 3.78
N THR A 377 -4.12 17.33 2.83
CA THR A 377 -4.26 18.64 2.20
C THR A 377 -5.64 18.80 1.57
N ASN A 378 -6.10 20.06 1.40
CA ASN A 378 -7.45 20.35 0.92
C ASN A 378 -7.56 20.37 -0.62
N SER A 379 -6.46 20.67 -1.34
CA SER A 379 -6.45 20.75 -2.80
C SER A 379 -5.04 20.62 -3.37
N PHE A 380 -4.94 20.28 -4.67
CA PHE A 380 -3.67 20.23 -5.38
C PHE A 380 -2.96 21.59 -5.38
N SER A 381 -3.68 22.68 -5.65
CA SER A 381 -3.12 24.03 -5.73
C SER A 381 -2.59 24.49 -4.37
N GLU A 382 -3.31 24.23 -3.29
CA GLU A 382 -2.87 24.59 -1.93
C GLU A 382 -1.65 23.76 -1.51
N ALA A 383 -1.65 22.46 -1.81
CA ALA A 383 -0.52 21.60 -1.56
C ALA A 383 0.73 22.08 -2.28
N LEU A 384 0.66 22.31 -3.60
CA LEU A 384 1.80 22.74 -4.41
C LEU A 384 2.38 24.08 -3.94
N ARG A 385 1.52 25.04 -3.57
CA ARG A 385 1.97 26.33 -3.02
C ARG A 385 2.84 26.18 -1.79
N ARG A 386 2.58 25.16 -0.97
CA ARG A 386 3.33 24.87 0.24
C ARG A 386 4.55 24.00 -0.02
N VAL A 387 4.42 23.02 -0.92
CA VAL A 387 5.48 22.09 -1.31
C VAL A 387 6.70 22.82 -1.82
N LEU A 388 6.55 23.88 -2.62
CA LEU A 388 7.65 24.72 -3.12
C LEU A 388 8.51 25.38 -2.02
N ARG A 389 8.07 25.32 -0.75
CA ARG A 389 8.82 25.81 0.42
C ARG A 389 9.38 24.69 1.29
N GLN A 390 9.24 23.45 0.84
CA GLN A 390 9.68 22.24 1.55
C GLN A 390 10.95 21.65 0.94
N ASP A 391 11.66 22.41 0.09
CA ASP A 391 12.91 22.00 -0.59
C ASP A 391 12.77 20.69 -1.39
N PRO A 392 11.76 20.56 -2.27
CA PRO A 392 11.61 19.38 -3.10
C PRO A 392 12.55 19.44 -4.30
N ASP A 393 13.10 18.30 -4.72
CA ASP A 393 13.79 18.14 -6.01
C ASP A 393 12.82 17.64 -7.08
N VAL A 394 11.92 16.73 -6.69
CA VAL A 394 10.94 16.09 -7.58
C VAL A 394 9.54 16.23 -7.01
N ILE A 395 8.61 16.61 -7.86
CA ILE A 395 7.20 16.79 -7.49
C ILE A 395 6.34 15.92 -8.41
N LEU A 396 5.49 15.07 -7.84
CA LEU A 396 4.42 14.36 -8.56
C LEU A 396 3.08 15.01 -8.25
N VAL A 397 2.36 15.42 -9.29
CA VAL A 397 0.98 15.93 -9.21
C VAL A 397 0.05 14.88 -9.82
N GLY A 398 -0.78 14.29 -8.99
CA GLY A 398 -1.67 13.19 -9.38
C GLY A 398 -2.53 13.55 -10.59
N GLU A 399 -3.10 14.75 -10.65
CA GLU A 399 -3.84 15.26 -11.81
C GLU A 399 -3.80 16.77 -11.95
N LEU A 400 -3.64 17.24 -13.20
CA LEU A 400 -3.63 18.67 -13.60
C LEU A 400 -5.00 19.04 -14.19
N ARG A 401 -6.00 19.36 -13.34
CA ARG A 401 -7.38 19.62 -13.78
C ARG A 401 -7.71 21.09 -14.00
N ASP A 402 -7.20 21.94 -13.11
CA ASP A 402 -7.59 23.34 -13.00
C ASP A 402 -6.42 24.29 -13.31
N LEU A 403 -6.77 25.54 -13.60
CA LEU A 403 -5.83 26.59 -13.95
C LEU A 403 -4.76 26.81 -12.88
N GLU A 404 -5.17 26.80 -11.60
CA GLU A 404 -4.27 27.12 -10.49
C GLU A 404 -3.23 26.03 -10.31
N THR A 405 -3.65 24.76 -10.35
CA THR A 405 -2.77 23.59 -10.28
C THR A 405 -1.78 23.56 -11.44
N ILE A 406 -2.26 23.79 -12.68
CA ILE A 406 -1.39 23.85 -13.88
C ILE A 406 -0.39 24.99 -13.78
N SER A 407 -0.82 26.18 -13.36
CA SER A 407 0.05 27.35 -13.18
C SER A 407 1.16 27.06 -12.17
N MET A 408 0.83 26.42 -11.06
CA MET A 408 1.80 26.07 -10.02
C MET A 408 2.79 25.00 -10.49
N ALA A 409 2.34 23.99 -11.25
CA ALA A 409 3.20 22.96 -11.82
C ALA A 409 4.19 23.55 -12.85
N LEU A 410 3.73 24.46 -13.72
CA LEU A 410 4.60 25.18 -14.66
C LEU A 410 5.63 26.04 -13.93
N THR A 411 5.21 26.76 -12.89
CA THR A 411 6.11 27.59 -12.06
C THR A 411 7.16 26.72 -11.36
N ALA A 412 6.77 25.58 -10.81
CA ALA A 412 7.70 24.63 -10.19
C ALA A 412 8.75 24.14 -11.19
N ALA A 413 8.32 23.74 -12.39
CA ALA A 413 9.22 23.30 -13.45
C ALA A 413 10.17 24.41 -13.93
N GLU A 414 9.69 25.65 -14.02
CA GLU A 414 10.50 26.83 -14.40
C GLU A 414 11.54 27.18 -13.33
N THR A 415 11.18 27.04 -12.04
CA THR A 415 12.05 27.38 -10.91
C THR A 415 13.06 26.28 -10.56
N GLY A 416 13.12 25.18 -11.30
CA GLY A 416 14.22 24.22 -11.21
C GLY A 416 13.87 22.83 -10.71
N HIS A 417 12.58 22.55 -10.48
CA HIS A 417 12.12 21.24 -10.01
C HIS A 417 11.79 20.31 -11.18
N LEU A 418 11.96 19.00 -10.99
CA LEU A 418 11.42 18.00 -11.90
C LEU A 418 9.98 17.70 -11.50
N VAL A 419 9.04 18.00 -12.40
CA VAL A 419 7.61 17.85 -12.14
C VAL A 419 7.04 16.78 -13.03
N PHE A 420 6.39 15.78 -12.44
CA PHE A 420 5.54 14.81 -13.12
C PHE A 420 4.08 15.16 -12.89
N GLY A 421 3.26 15.07 -13.93
CA GLY A 421 1.82 15.32 -13.81
C GLY A 421 1.00 14.44 -14.73
N THR A 422 -0.32 14.30 -14.45
CA THR A 422 -1.22 13.57 -15.34
C THR A 422 -2.33 14.43 -15.90
N LEU A 423 -2.81 14.02 -17.10
CA LEU A 423 -4.04 14.50 -17.73
C LEU A 423 -4.79 13.33 -18.38
N HIS A 424 -6.02 13.58 -18.83
CA HIS A 424 -6.87 12.56 -19.49
C HIS A 424 -6.94 12.73 -21.03
N THR A 425 -5.99 13.45 -21.62
CA THR A 425 -5.89 13.64 -23.08
C THR A 425 -5.41 12.37 -23.78
N GLN A 426 -5.71 12.25 -25.08
CA GLN A 426 -5.49 11.02 -25.86
C GLN A 426 -4.25 11.07 -26.75
N ASP A 427 -3.62 12.22 -26.93
CA ASP A 427 -2.38 12.42 -27.68
C ASP A 427 -1.57 13.61 -27.14
N ALA A 428 -0.32 13.74 -27.57
CA ALA A 428 0.58 14.78 -27.12
C ALA A 428 0.22 16.18 -27.62
N PRO A 429 -0.19 16.42 -28.89
CA PRO A 429 -0.71 17.70 -29.34
C PRO A 429 -1.90 18.19 -28.53
N GLN A 430 -2.91 17.33 -28.31
CA GLN A 430 -4.08 17.64 -27.48
C GLN A 430 -3.68 17.99 -26.03
N THR A 431 -2.68 17.30 -25.48
CA THR A 431 -2.17 17.58 -24.14
C THR A 431 -1.65 18.99 -24.01
N ILE A 432 -0.87 19.45 -24.98
CA ILE A 432 -0.31 20.79 -25.04
C ILE A 432 -1.42 21.83 -25.17
N ASP A 433 -2.36 21.62 -26.09
CA ASP A 433 -3.49 22.53 -26.29
C ASP A 433 -4.37 22.58 -25.03
N ARG A 434 -4.66 21.44 -24.40
CA ARG A 434 -5.46 21.40 -23.17
C ARG A 434 -4.86 22.22 -22.03
N ILE A 435 -3.53 22.17 -21.85
CA ILE A 435 -2.87 22.99 -20.82
C ILE A 435 -3.04 24.47 -21.13
N ILE A 436 -2.92 24.86 -22.39
CA ILE A 436 -3.00 26.26 -22.80
C ILE A 436 -4.45 26.78 -22.69
N ASP A 437 -5.42 25.97 -23.13
CA ASP A 437 -6.82 26.39 -23.22
C ASP A 437 -7.52 26.55 -21.87
N VAL A 438 -6.96 26.00 -20.78
CA VAL A 438 -7.44 26.25 -19.42
C VAL A 438 -7.25 27.72 -19.01
N PHE A 439 -6.29 28.42 -19.61
CA PHE A 439 -6.00 29.82 -19.28
C PHE A 439 -6.83 30.80 -20.10
N PRO A 440 -7.18 31.97 -19.52
CA PRO A 440 -7.80 33.06 -20.27
C PRO A 440 -6.96 33.45 -21.50
N THR A 441 -7.62 33.83 -22.59
CA THR A 441 -6.97 34.13 -23.90
C THR A 441 -5.80 35.09 -23.78
N GLN A 442 -5.91 36.11 -22.91
CA GLN A 442 -4.86 37.11 -22.69
C GLN A 442 -3.57 36.54 -22.06
N GLN A 443 -3.66 35.38 -21.37
CA GLN A 443 -2.53 34.71 -20.72
C GLN A 443 -1.93 33.61 -21.58
N GLN A 444 -2.65 33.10 -22.58
CA GLN A 444 -2.26 31.94 -23.37
C GLN A 444 -0.90 32.10 -24.08
N GLU A 445 -0.56 33.29 -24.56
CA GLU A 445 0.73 33.53 -25.19
C GLU A 445 1.88 33.34 -24.19
N GLN A 446 1.75 33.89 -22.99
CA GLN A 446 2.74 33.72 -21.92
C GLN A 446 2.86 32.25 -21.51
N ILE A 447 1.73 31.54 -21.38
CA ILE A 447 1.70 30.13 -21.03
C ILE A 447 2.38 29.27 -22.10
N ARG A 448 2.18 29.57 -23.40
CA ARG A 448 2.91 28.90 -24.49
C ARG A 448 4.42 29.05 -24.35
N VAL A 449 4.90 30.22 -23.98
CA VAL A 449 6.33 30.45 -23.76
C VAL A 449 6.84 29.67 -22.56
N MET A 450 6.12 29.69 -21.43
CA MET A 450 6.48 28.92 -20.25
C MET A 450 6.46 27.42 -20.54
N LEU A 451 5.38 26.90 -21.12
CA LEU A 451 5.25 25.47 -21.46
C LEU A 451 6.36 25.04 -22.42
N ALA A 452 6.65 25.86 -23.48
CA ALA A 452 7.73 25.55 -24.42
C ALA A 452 9.11 25.54 -23.77
N SER A 453 9.32 26.26 -22.66
CA SER A 453 10.60 26.25 -21.95
C SER A 453 10.73 25.15 -20.92
N THR A 454 9.62 24.70 -20.34
CA THR A 454 9.59 23.74 -19.21
C THR A 454 9.23 22.32 -19.60
N LEU A 455 8.40 22.12 -20.64
CA LEU A 455 7.96 20.78 -21.05
C LEU A 455 9.15 19.97 -21.60
N GLU A 456 9.40 18.80 -21.03
CA GLU A 456 10.47 17.88 -21.45
C GLU A 456 9.90 16.69 -22.24
N GLY A 457 8.73 16.17 -21.87
CA GLY A 457 8.10 15.08 -22.58
C GLY A 457 6.62 14.91 -22.25
N VAL A 458 5.92 14.23 -23.17
CA VAL A 458 4.56 13.75 -22.98
C VAL A 458 4.52 12.27 -23.31
N VAL A 459 3.96 11.48 -22.41
CA VAL A 459 3.73 10.04 -22.58
C VAL A 459 2.23 9.82 -22.57
N THR A 460 1.66 9.46 -23.71
CA THR A 460 0.24 9.08 -23.78
C THR A 460 0.12 7.58 -23.79
N GLN A 461 -0.68 7.01 -22.91
CA GLN A 461 -0.70 5.58 -22.64
C GLN A 461 -2.10 4.98 -22.77
N GLN A 462 -2.16 3.78 -23.37
CA GLN A 462 -3.35 2.94 -23.44
C GLN A 462 -3.01 1.51 -23.03
N LEU A 463 -3.96 0.79 -22.42
CA LEU A 463 -3.86 -0.65 -22.20
C LEU A 463 -4.61 -1.39 -23.30
N VAL A 464 -3.90 -2.28 -23.98
CA VAL A 464 -4.41 -3.08 -25.12
C VAL A 464 -4.50 -4.55 -24.68
N PRO A 465 -5.59 -5.28 -24.98
CA PRO A 465 -5.67 -6.71 -24.70
C PRO A 465 -4.53 -7.48 -25.36
N THR A 466 -3.93 -8.40 -24.61
CA THR A 466 -2.87 -9.28 -25.14
C THR A 466 -3.44 -10.30 -26.14
N ALA A 467 -2.60 -10.83 -27.03
CA ALA A 467 -3.02 -11.76 -28.08
C ALA A 467 -3.54 -13.10 -27.54
N ASP A 468 -3.06 -13.52 -26.35
CA ASP A 468 -3.52 -14.71 -25.63
C ASP A 468 -4.85 -14.49 -24.87
N GLY A 469 -5.29 -13.23 -24.72
CA GLY A 469 -6.52 -12.87 -24.02
C GLY A 469 -6.42 -12.87 -22.48
N ASP A 470 -5.28 -13.20 -21.92
CA ASP A 470 -5.11 -13.37 -20.46
C ASP A 470 -4.73 -12.07 -19.74
N GLY A 471 -4.54 -10.95 -20.48
CA GLY A 471 -4.12 -9.72 -19.84
C GLY A 471 -4.25 -8.47 -20.71
N ARG A 472 -3.52 -7.43 -20.31
CA ARG A 472 -3.41 -6.18 -21.07
C ARG A 472 -1.95 -5.72 -21.04
N ALA A 473 -1.46 -5.25 -22.18
CA ALA A 473 -0.14 -4.67 -22.33
C ALA A 473 -0.24 -3.16 -22.58
N PRO A 474 0.63 -2.33 -21.99
CA PRO A 474 0.62 -0.88 -22.23
C PRO A 474 1.25 -0.56 -23.58
N CYS A 475 0.55 0.23 -24.39
CA CYS A 475 1.10 0.91 -25.54
C CYS A 475 1.26 2.39 -25.21
N ALA A 476 2.37 2.99 -25.59
CA ALA A 476 2.66 4.39 -25.31
C ALA A 476 3.03 5.17 -26.56
N GLU A 477 2.41 6.33 -26.74
CA GLU A 477 2.92 7.42 -27.54
C GLU A 477 3.93 8.22 -26.72
N VAL A 478 5.07 8.59 -27.29
CA VAL A 478 6.14 9.32 -26.59
C VAL A 478 6.56 10.54 -27.40
N LEU A 479 6.35 11.71 -26.85
CA LEU A 479 6.88 12.98 -27.35
C LEU A 479 8.08 13.39 -26.49
N VAL A 480 9.20 13.71 -27.13
CA VAL A 480 10.37 14.35 -26.51
C VAL A 480 10.44 15.80 -26.98
N CYS A 481 10.49 16.76 -26.07
CA CYS A 481 10.48 18.19 -26.40
C CYS A 481 11.83 18.69 -26.93
N THR A 482 12.11 18.41 -28.19
CA THR A 482 13.25 18.99 -28.92
C THR A 482 13.04 20.50 -29.15
N SER A 483 14.11 21.22 -29.58
CA SER A 483 14.02 22.64 -29.95
C SER A 483 12.99 22.91 -31.04
N ALA A 484 12.78 21.98 -31.99
CA ALA A 484 11.75 22.07 -33.01
C ALA A 484 10.34 22.03 -32.41
N ILE A 485 10.07 21.07 -31.50
CA ILE A 485 8.79 20.97 -30.80
C ILE A 485 8.53 22.21 -29.95
N ARG A 486 9.52 22.68 -29.18
CA ARG A 486 9.41 23.93 -28.39
C ARG A 486 9.06 25.12 -29.25
N ASN A 487 9.59 25.20 -30.47
CA ASN A 487 9.26 26.25 -31.40
C ASN A 487 7.82 26.16 -31.93
N LEU A 488 7.32 24.97 -32.27
CA LEU A 488 5.93 24.78 -32.68
C LEU A 488 4.94 25.16 -31.56
N ILE A 489 5.24 24.86 -30.31
CA ILE A 489 4.42 25.26 -29.15
C ILE A 489 4.35 26.80 -29.08
N ARG A 490 5.50 27.50 -29.15
CA ARG A 490 5.54 28.98 -29.14
C ARG A 490 4.75 29.60 -30.26
N MET A 491 4.80 29.00 -31.46
CA MET A 491 4.13 29.50 -32.65
C MET A 491 2.63 29.09 -32.75
N ALA A 492 2.07 28.44 -31.75
CA ALA A 492 0.72 27.87 -31.76
C ALA A 492 0.46 26.94 -32.97
N LYS A 493 1.46 26.13 -33.35
CA LYS A 493 1.40 25.16 -34.46
C LYS A 493 1.43 23.72 -33.95
N THR A 494 0.69 23.43 -32.90
CA THR A 494 0.64 22.14 -32.23
C THR A 494 0.22 21.01 -33.18
N HIS A 495 -0.63 21.29 -34.18
CA HIS A 495 -1.04 20.36 -35.22
C HIS A 495 0.12 19.80 -36.07
N GLN A 496 1.29 20.44 -36.11
CA GLN A 496 2.47 19.97 -36.84
C GLN A 496 3.35 19.03 -35.97
N ILE A 497 3.08 18.92 -34.66
CA ILE A 497 3.87 18.09 -33.74
C ILE A 497 3.83 16.62 -34.15
N TYR A 498 2.65 16.10 -34.51
CA TYR A 498 2.50 14.72 -34.91
C TYR A 498 3.45 14.32 -36.04
N SER A 499 3.58 15.15 -37.08
CA SER A 499 4.51 14.88 -38.19
C SER A 499 5.98 14.86 -37.76
N LEU A 500 6.36 15.66 -36.75
CA LEU A 500 7.71 15.60 -36.19
C LEU A 500 7.92 14.34 -35.33
N MET A 501 6.88 13.86 -34.67
CA MET A 501 6.95 12.60 -33.91
C MET A 501 7.16 11.39 -34.82
N GLN A 502 6.47 11.32 -35.97
CA GLN A 502 6.62 10.25 -36.96
C GLN A 502 8.08 10.05 -37.41
N VAL A 503 8.84 11.13 -37.54
CA VAL A 503 10.25 11.09 -37.96
C VAL A 503 11.23 11.21 -36.79
N GLY A 504 10.72 11.33 -35.56
CA GLY A 504 11.49 11.62 -34.35
C GLY A 504 12.10 10.39 -33.65
N ALA A 505 12.14 9.22 -34.27
CA ALA A 505 12.63 7.99 -33.65
C ALA A 505 14.05 8.09 -33.09
N SER A 506 14.95 8.88 -33.74
CA SER A 506 16.32 9.12 -33.25
C SER A 506 16.39 9.87 -31.93
N PHE A 507 15.32 10.56 -31.54
CA PHE A 507 15.17 11.24 -30.25
C PHE A 507 14.38 10.38 -29.24
N GLY A 508 13.98 9.16 -29.62
CA GLY A 508 13.16 8.27 -28.80
C GLY A 508 11.66 8.59 -28.87
N MET A 509 11.22 9.40 -29.84
CA MET A 509 9.80 9.66 -30.06
C MET A 509 9.14 8.44 -30.74
N GLN A 510 7.87 8.22 -30.41
CA GLN A 510 7.04 7.16 -30.99
C GLN A 510 5.59 7.63 -31.04
N THR A 511 4.91 7.47 -32.17
CA THR A 511 3.46 7.68 -32.23
C THR A 511 2.73 6.47 -31.66
N MET A 512 1.43 6.63 -31.32
CA MET A 512 0.60 5.51 -30.84
C MET A 512 0.57 4.37 -31.88
N ASP A 513 0.40 4.70 -33.17
CA ASP A 513 0.29 3.71 -34.24
C ASP A 513 1.60 2.96 -34.50
N GLN A 514 2.76 3.64 -34.36
CA GLN A 514 4.08 2.99 -34.36
C GLN A 514 4.22 2.00 -33.20
N GLY A 515 3.79 2.39 -32.01
CA GLY A 515 3.80 1.54 -30.82
C GLY A 515 2.94 0.29 -31.01
N LEU A 516 1.70 0.47 -31.48
CA LEU A 516 0.76 -0.62 -31.76
C LEU A 516 1.32 -1.58 -32.81
N ALA A 517 1.85 -1.07 -33.94
CA ALA A 517 2.45 -1.89 -34.96
C ALA A 517 3.63 -2.72 -34.46
N ASN A 518 4.49 -2.14 -33.61
CA ASN A 518 5.61 -2.84 -32.98
C ASN A 518 5.11 -3.98 -32.08
N MET A 519 4.06 -3.76 -31.29
CA MET A 519 3.48 -4.79 -30.42
C MET A 519 2.83 -5.93 -31.22
N VAL A 520 2.19 -5.64 -32.36
CA VAL A 520 1.68 -6.68 -33.27
C VAL A 520 2.82 -7.51 -33.86
N LYS A 521 3.89 -6.87 -34.36
CA LYS A 521 5.07 -7.55 -34.91
C LYS A 521 5.77 -8.44 -33.87
N GLN A 522 5.72 -8.08 -32.61
CA GLN A 522 6.24 -8.87 -31.49
C GLN A 522 5.27 -9.97 -31.01
N GLY A 523 4.05 -10.03 -31.56
CA GLY A 523 3.03 -10.99 -31.14
C GLY A 523 2.43 -10.72 -29.76
N ILE A 524 2.62 -9.54 -29.20
CA ILE A 524 2.10 -9.16 -27.87
C ILE A 524 0.59 -8.90 -27.95
N ILE A 525 0.13 -8.25 -29.00
CA ILE A 525 -1.29 -7.95 -29.24
C ILE A 525 -1.72 -8.45 -30.62
N SER A 526 -3.02 -8.67 -30.82
CA SER A 526 -3.58 -9.00 -32.13
C SER A 526 -3.67 -7.75 -33.03
N GLU A 527 -3.65 -7.96 -34.33
CA GLU A 527 -3.87 -6.89 -35.32
C GLU A 527 -5.23 -6.22 -35.14
N SER A 528 -6.27 -6.99 -34.84
CA SER A 528 -7.61 -6.48 -34.53
C SER A 528 -7.58 -5.54 -33.33
N SER A 529 -6.92 -5.94 -32.23
CA SER A 529 -6.77 -5.09 -31.04
C SER A 529 -5.99 -3.80 -31.32
N ALA A 530 -5.05 -3.84 -32.27
CA ALA A 530 -4.30 -2.64 -32.68
C ALA A 530 -5.21 -1.67 -33.45
N TYR A 531 -6.02 -2.14 -34.38
CA TYR A 531 -6.97 -1.30 -35.11
C TYR A 531 -8.02 -0.66 -34.18
N ASP A 532 -8.52 -1.39 -33.19
CA ASP A 532 -9.48 -0.87 -32.20
C ASP A 532 -8.91 0.31 -31.35
N ARG A 533 -7.59 0.46 -31.30
CA ARG A 533 -6.87 1.45 -30.49
C ARG A 533 -6.10 2.47 -31.32
N SER A 534 -6.06 2.29 -32.63
CA SER A 534 -5.36 3.16 -33.56
C SER A 534 -5.92 4.58 -33.55
N SER A 535 -5.03 5.56 -33.62
CA SER A 535 -5.36 6.97 -33.84
C SER A 535 -5.49 7.29 -35.33
N ASN A 536 -4.77 6.53 -36.19
CA ASN A 536 -4.77 6.68 -37.64
C ASN A 536 -4.55 5.32 -38.31
N GLU A 537 -5.63 4.70 -38.77
CA GLU A 537 -5.58 3.38 -39.38
C GLU A 537 -4.67 3.29 -40.63
N GLU A 538 -4.51 4.38 -41.38
CA GLU A 538 -3.62 4.42 -42.55
C GLU A 538 -2.16 4.36 -42.12
N ASP A 539 -1.79 5.11 -41.10
CA ASP A 539 -0.46 5.07 -40.50
C ASP A 539 -0.16 3.69 -39.89
N LEU A 540 -1.12 3.14 -39.14
CA LEU A 540 -0.96 1.80 -38.57
C LEU A 540 -0.72 0.76 -39.67
N ARG A 541 -1.53 0.77 -40.73
CA ARG A 541 -1.40 -0.15 -41.88
C ARG A 541 -0.03 0.00 -42.56
N ASN A 542 0.44 1.22 -42.75
CA ASN A 542 1.75 1.48 -43.33
C ASN A 542 2.87 0.90 -42.44
N HIS A 543 2.78 1.06 -41.11
CA HIS A 543 3.75 0.49 -40.20
C HIS A 543 3.67 -1.04 -40.07
N LEU A 544 2.52 -1.65 -40.24
CA LEU A 544 2.37 -3.12 -40.25
C LEU A 544 2.99 -3.75 -41.50
N ASN A 545 2.90 -3.08 -42.68
CA ASN A 545 3.38 -3.57 -43.98
C ASN A 545 4.90 -3.37 -44.21
N VAL A 546 5.59 -2.66 -43.36
CA VAL A 546 7.05 -2.45 -43.36
C VAL A 546 7.70 -3.39 -42.36
#